data_8e57049dda1290f783d72ff6154a405f
#
_entry.id   8e57049dda1290f783d72ff6154a405f
#
_cell.length_a   1.000
_cell.length_b   1.000
_cell.length_c   1.000
_cell.angle_alpha   90.00
_cell.angle_beta   90.00
_cell.angle_gamma   90.00
#
_symmetry.space_group_name_H-M   'P 1'
#
loop_
_entity.id
_entity.type
_entity.pdbx_description
1 polymer ?
#
loop_
_entity_poly.entity_id
_entity_poly.type
_entity_poly.pdbx_seq_one_letter_code
_entity_poly.pdbx_strand_id
1 'polypeptide(L)'
;MGFKLMAGAVANCAFLGVAVGVGIIYGSLLISIGRNPSQRDELLRYAFIGFSLVEVSGLIGLVISLLLLFGFDGLYRIFIIVV
;
A
#
# COMPACT_ATOMS: atom_id res chain seq x y z
N MET A 1 7.46 24.48 7.63
CA MET A 1 6.09 24.04 7.27
C MET A 1 5.99 23.52 5.84
N GLY A 2 6.50 24.25 4.85
CA GLY A 2 6.46 23.83 3.47
C GLY A 2 7.17 22.51 3.18
N PHE A 3 8.35 22.32 3.75
CA PHE A 3 9.09 21.06 3.57
C PHE A 3 8.38 19.85 4.17
N LYS A 4 7.70 20.06 5.29
CA LYS A 4 6.93 19.01 5.96
C LYS A 4 5.76 18.54 5.08
N LEU A 5 5.03 19.47 4.50
CA LEU A 5 3.93 19.18 3.59
C LEU A 5 4.43 18.50 2.32
N MET A 6 5.55 18.94 1.76
CA MET A 6 6.15 18.33 0.58
C MET A 6 6.59 16.89 0.88
N ALA A 7 7.20 16.67 2.03
CA ALA A 7 7.64 15.34 2.43
C ALA A 7 6.46 14.37 2.57
N GLY A 8 5.35 14.84 3.17
CA GLY A 8 4.13 14.07 3.28
C GLY A 8 3.53 13.72 1.92
N ALA A 9 3.52 14.69 1.01
CA ALA A 9 3.03 14.48 -0.34
C ALA A 9 3.88 13.46 -1.11
N VAL A 10 5.20 13.54 -0.99
CA VAL A 10 6.11 12.58 -1.63
C VAL A 10 5.88 11.17 -1.07
N ALA A 11 5.69 11.06 0.25
CA ALA A 11 5.40 9.76 0.87
C ALA A 11 4.09 9.18 0.34
N ASN A 12 3.08 10.02 0.07
CA ASN A 12 1.82 9.57 -0.51
C ASN A 12 1.97 9.08 -1.96
N CYS A 13 3.05 9.43 -2.64
CA CYS A 13 3.32 8.88 -3.97
C CYS A 13 3.48 7.36 -3.95
N ALA A 14 3.74 6.77 -2.78
CA ALA A 14 3.74 5.32 -2.62
C ALA A 14 2.39 4.70 -3.01
N PHE A 15 1.29 5.40 -2.80
CA PHE A 15 -0.03 4.92 -3.20
C PHE A 15 -0.21 4.82 -4.71
N LEU A 16 0.48 5.65 -5.47
CA LEU A 16 0.50 5.48 -6.93
C LEU A 16 1.13 4.15 -7.32
N GLY A 17 2.23 3.78 -6.67
CA GLY A 17 2.87 2.49 -6.88
C GLY A 17 1.95 1.33 -6.50
N VAL A 18 1.24 1.46 -5.38
CA VAL A 18 0.26 0.46 -4.94
C VAL A 18 -0.84 0.30 -5.98
N ALA A 19 -1.39 1.41 -6.48
CA ALA A 19 -2.46 1.36 -7.48
C ALA A 19 -2.00 0.66 -8.76
N VAL A 20 -0.82 0.98 -9.24
CA VAL A 20 -0.22 0.33 -10.42
C VAL A 20 0.03 -1.14 -10.14
N GLY A 21 0.60 -1.47 -8.98
CA GLY A 21 0.88 -2.85 -8.59
C GLY A 21 -0.37 -3.71 -8.52
N VAL A 22 -1.43 -3.21 -7.88
CA VAL A 22 -2.72 -3.90 -7.80
C VAL A 22 -3.33 -4.08 -9.20
N GLY A 23 -3.25 -3.05 -10.03
CA GLY A 23 -3.73 -3.12 -11.40
C GLY A 23 -3.01 -4.20 -12.21
N ILE A 24 -1.70 -4.30 -12.08
CA ILE A 24 -0.90 -5.33 -12.75
C ILE A 24 -1.28 -6.72 -12.25
N ILE A 25 -1.43 -6.91 -10.95
CA ILE A 25 -1.81 -8.20 -10.36
C ILE A 25 -3.16 -8.66 -10.90
N TYR A 26 -4.18 -7.82 -10.79
CA TYR A 26 -5.53 -8.19 -11.23
C TYR A 26 -5.66 -8.28 -12.75
N GLY A 27 -4.98 -7.42 -13.49
CA GLY A 27 -4.93 -7.51 -14.95
C GLY A 27 -4.31 -8.82 -15.42
N SER A 28 -3.16 -9.17 -14.84
CA SER A 28 -2.49 -10.43 -15.14
C SER A 28 -3.33 -11.63 -14.72
N LEU A 29 -4.02 -11.55 -13.58
CA LEU A 29 -4.91 -12.59 -13.09
C LEU A 29 -6.04 -12.85 -14.08
N LEU A 30 -6.69 -11.80 -14.57
CA LEU A 30 -7.80 -11.93 -15.51
C LEU A 30 -7.34 -12.57 -16.82
N ILE A 31 -6.18 -12.16 -17.32
CA ILE A 31 -5.60 -12.75 -18.54
C ILE A 31 -5.28 -14.22 -18.30
N SER A 32 -4.69 -14.56 -17.17
CA SER A 32 -4.30 -15.94 -16.85
C SER A 32 -5.52 -16.84 -16.69
N ILE A 33 -6.59 -16.36 -16.06
CA ILE A 33 -7.85 -17.09 -15.93
C ILE A 33 -8.48 -17.30 -17.30
N GLY A 34 -8.43 -16.29 -18.16
CA GLY A 34 -8.95 -16.40 -19.52
C GLY A 34 -8.23 -17.46 -20.35
N ARG A 35 -6.93 -17.64 -20.11
CA ARG A 35 -6.13 -18.66 -20.79
C ARG A 35 -6.31 -20.07 -20.21
N ASN A 36 -6.45 -20.15 -18.88
CA ASN A 36 -6.56 -21.41 -18.14
C ASN A 36 -7.65 -21.32 -17.08
N PRO A 37 -8.93 -21.44 -17.48
CA PRO A 37 -10.03 -21.36 -16.50
C PRO A 37 -9.99 -22.44 -15.42
N SER A 38 -9.38 -23.58 -15.72
CA SER A 38 -9.26 -24.67 -14.75
C SER A 38 -8.34 -24.35 -13.56
N GLN A 39 -7.48 -23.35 -13.70
CA GLN A 39 -6.53 -22.92 -12.67
C GLN A 39 -7.04 -21.72 -11.86
N ARG A 40 -8.30 -21.37 -12.02
CA ARG A 40 -8.86 -20.16 -11.40
C ARG A 40 -8.61 -20.08 -9.90
N ASP A 41 -8.90 -21.14 -9.16
CA ASP A 41 -8.80 -21.13 -7.70
C ASP A 41 -7.36 -20.94 -7.24
N GLU A 42 -6.42 -21.59 -7.89
CA GLU A 42 -5.01 -21.49 -7.59
C GLU A 42 -4.46 -20.11 -7.94
N LEU A 43 -4.85 -19.59 -9.11
CA LEU A 43 -4.44 -18.26 -9.54
C LEU A 43 -4.97 -17.17 -8.60
N LEU A 44 -6.22 -17.30 -8.14
CA LEU A 44 -6.78 -16.37 -7.16
C LEU A 44 -5.99 -16.38 -5.86
N ARG A 45 -5.58 -17.56 -5.40
CA ARG A 45 -4.78 -17.67 -4.17
C ARG A 45 -3.47 -16.92 -4.27
N TYR A 46 -2.74 -17.11 -5.37
CA TYR A 46 -1.48 -16.40 -5.58
C TYR A 46 -1.70 -14.91 -5.76
N ALA A 47 -2.79 -14.51 -6.41
CA ALA A 47 -3.11 -13.10 -6.59
C ALA A 47 -3.39 -12.42 -5.24
N PHE A 48 -4.07 -13.09 -4.31
CA PHE A 48 -4.30 -12.56 -2.98
C PHE A 48 -3.00 -12.38 -2.20
N ILE A 49 -2.07 -13.31 -2.33
CA ILE A 49 -0.75 -13.16 -1.69
C ILE A 49 -0.02 -11.93 -2.25
N GLY A 50 0.02 -11.77 -3.56
CA GLY A 50 0.63 -10.61 -4.20
C GLY A 50 -0.05 -9.30 -3.81
N PHE A 51 -1.38 -9.28 -3.81
CA PHE A 51 -2.18 -8.14 -3.38
C PHE A 51 -1.83 -7.73 -1.94
N SER A 52 -1.75 -8.71 -1.04
CA SER A 52 -1.43 -8.44 0.37
C SER A 52 -0.06 -7.80 0.53
N LEU A 53 0.93 -8.27 -0.22
CA LEU A 53 2.28 -7.70 -0.19
C LEU A 53 2.30 -6.25 -0.68
N VAL A 54 1.57 -5.95 -1.74
CA VAL A 54 1.47 -4.59 -2.29
C VAL A 54 0.78 -3.67 -1.28
N GLU A 55 -0.28 -4.13 -0.65
CA GLU A 55 -1.03 -3.34 0.35
C GLU A 55 -0.18 -3.04 1.57
N VAL A 56 0.63 -3.99 2.05
CA VAL A 56 1.55 -3.76 3.17
C VAL A 56 2.53 -2.65 2.82
N SER A 57 3.05 -2.64 1.60
CA SER A 57 3.95 -1.57 1.14
C SER A 57 3.26 -0.21 1.18
N GLY A 58 1.99 -0.15 0.78
CA GLY A 58 1.20 1.07 0.86
C GLY A 58 0.96 1.53 2.28
N LEU A 59 0.71 0.60 3.20
CA LEU A 59 0.53 0.92 4.61
C LEU A 59 1.80 1.51 5.23
N ILE A 60 2.97 0.99 4.86
CA ILE A 60 4.24 1.56 5.31
C ILE A 60 4.38 2.99 4.83
N GLY A 61 4.05 3.26 3.57
CA GLY A 61 4.05 4.62 3.02
C GLY A 61 3.09 5.55 3.75
N LEU A 62 1.91 5.04 4.11
CA LEU A 62 0.92 5.80 4.89
C LEU A 62 1.45 6.18 6.26
N VAL A 63 2.08 5.23 6.97
CA VAL A 63 2.66 5.47 8.29
C VAL A 63 3.74 6.55 8.21
N ILE A 64 4.63 6.46 7.23
CA ILE A 64 5.68 7.46 7.02
C ILE A 64 5.06 8.83 6.73
N SER A 65 4.03 8.88 5.90
CA SER A 65 3.32 10.11 5.57
C SER A 65 2.74 10.78 6.82
N LEU A 66 2.09 10.02 7.68
CA LEU A 66 1.51 10.51 8.92
C LEU A 66 2.59 11.02 9.88
N LEU A 67 3.71 10.29 9.99
CA LEU A 67 4.83 10.71 10.83
C LEU A 67 5.42 12.04 10.34
N LEU A 68 5.54 12.21 9.04
CA LEU A 68 6.09 13.45 8.47
C LEU A 68 5.14 14.62 8.60
N LEU A 69 3.83 14.39 8.46
CA LEU A 69 2.83 15.45 8.54
C LEU A 69 2.59 15.91 9.97
N PHE A 70 2.47 14.98 10.91
CA PHE A 70 2.19 15.29 12.31
C PHE A 70 3.45 15.38 13.17
N GLY A 71 4.57 14.89 12.63
CA GLY A 71 5.85 14.88 13.31
C GLY A 71 5.90 13.84 14.43
N PHE A 72 7.08 13.75 15.05
CA PHE A 72 7.29 12.85 16.19
C PHE A 72 6.47 13.26 17.41
N ASP A 73 6.11 14.54 17.50
CA ASP A 73 5.27 15.03 18.59
C ASP A 73 3.88 14.38 18.58
N GLY A 74 3.30 14.23 17.39
CA GLY A 74 2.01 13.56 17.25
C GLY A 74 2.09 12.09 17.66
N LEU A 75 3.12 11.40 17.22
CA LEU A 75 3.36 10.01 17.59
C LEU A 75 3.56 9.87 19.10
N TYR A 76 4.35 10.78 19.70
CA TYR A 76 4.60 10.79 21.13
C TYR A 76 3.31 10.99 21.92
N ARG A 77 2.46 11.91 21.47
CA ARG A 77 1.16 12.13 22.12
C ARG A 77 0.27 10.90 22.05
N ILE A 78 0.20 10.25 20.88
CA ILE A 78 -0.58 9.03 20.72
C ILE A 78 -0.05 7.95 21.64
N PHE A 79 1.27 7.81 21.73
CA PHE A 79 1.91 6.83 22.59
C PHE A 79 1.56 7.07 24.06
N ILE A 80 1.60 8.32 24.52
CA ILE A 80 1.25 8.69 25.90
C ILE A 80 -0.22 8.38 26.18
N ILE A 81 -1.13 8.64 25.25
CA ILE A 81 -2.54 8.37 25.41
C ILE A 81 -2.80 6.87 25.55
N VAL A 82 -2.10 6.05 24.74
CA VAL A 82 -2.27 4.61 24.75
C VAL A 82 -1.67 3.97 25.99
N VAL A 83 -0.54 4.50 26.49
CA VAL A 83 0.13 4.03 27.69
C VAL A 83 -0.52 4.57 28.97
#